data_d2d83822c916528645ff4f28bb5aa565
#
_entry.id   d2d83822c916528645ff4f28bb5aa565
#
_cell.length_a   1.000
_cell.length_b   1.000
_cell.length_c   1.000
_cell.angle_alpha   90.00
_cell.angle_beta   90.00
_cell.angle_gamma   90.00
#
_symmetry.space_group_name_H-M   'P 1'
#
loop_
_entity.id
_entity.type
_entity.pdbx_description
1 polymer ?
#
loop_
_entity_poly.entity_id
_entity_poly.type
_entity_poly.pdbx_seq_one_letter_code
_entity_poly.pdbx_strand_id
1 'polypeptide(L)'
;MTLLTLFIIRKYVAYKLKPIYSIVLSRNVHTQEILDELKDKHVENISEELTAWADTNDKEIARLKETESFRKQYLGNVAHELKTPIFNIQGYISTLLDGGLEDDLINRKYLERAEKSIDRLIDIVNDLDTISKLESNMTRLKMESFDIAAMTR
;
A
#
# COMPACT_ATOMS: atom_id res chain seq x y z
N MET A 1 -31.51 -47.65 -14.16
CA MET A 1 -31.91 -46.55 -13.25
C MET A 1 -30.78 -45.61 -12.87
N THR A 2 -29.54 -46.03 -12.86
CA THR A 2 -28.38 -45.25 -12.39
C THR A 2 -27.93 -44.11 -13.32
N LEU A 3 -28.06 -44.25 -14.65
CA LEU A 3 -27.68 -43.22 -15.62
C LEU A 3 -28.61 -42.00 -15.63
N LEU A 4 -29.89 -42.19 -15.40
CA LEU A 4 -30.87 -41.11 -15.35
C LEU A 4 -30.70 -40.22 -14.09
N THR A 5 -30.41 -40.86 -12.95
CA THR A 5 -30.15 -40.16 -11.68
C THR A 5 -28.87 -39.36 -11.73
N LEU A 6 -27.78 -39.89 -12.31
CA LEU A 6 -26.55 -39.20 -12.54
C LEU A 6 -26.74 -37.99 -13.46
N PHE A 7 -27.52 -38.10 -14.51
CA PHE A 7 -27.82 -37.00 -15.42
C PHE A 7 -28.61 -35.87 -14.73
N ILE A 8 -29.59 -36.23 -13.89
CA ILE A 8 -30.42 -35.25 -13.14
C ILE A 8 -29.59 -34.55 -12.09
N ILE A 9 -28.74 -35.28 -11.35
CA ILE A 9 -27.82 -34.68 -10.36
C ILE A 9 -26.85 -33.75 -11.04
N ARG A 10 -26.24 -34.14 -12.15
CA ARG A 10 -25.31 -33.33 -12.93
C ARG A 10 -25.97 -32.01 -13.42
N LYS A 11 -27.21 -32.11 -13.92
CA LYS A 11 -27.97 -30.96 -14.38
C LYS A 11 -28.38 -30.02 -13.23
N TYR A 12 -28.71 -30.59 -12.07
CA TYR A 12 -29.07 -29.85 -10.87
C TYR A 12 -27.87 -29.13 -10.26
N VAL A 13 -26.71 -29.78 -10.16
CA VAL A 13 -25.46 -29.20 -9.68
C VAL A 13 -25.00 -28.07 -10.59
N ALA A 14 -24.99 -28.26 -11.92
CA ALA A 14 -24.68 -27.25 -12.89
C ALA A 14 -25.62 -26.03 -12.79
N TYR A 15 -26.92 -26.25 -12.60
CA TYR A 15 -27.92 -25.20 -12.44
C TYR A 15 -27.70 -24.39 -11.13
N LYS A 16 -27.39 -25.06 -10.03
CA LYS A 16 -27.16 -24.40 -8.71
C LYS A 16 -25.81 -23.67 -8.63
N LEU A 17 -24.78 -24.20 -9.28
CA LEU A 17 -23.44 -23.56 -9.27
C LEU A 17 -23.34 -22.40 -10.28
N LYS A 18 -24.14 -22.39 -11.33
CA LYS A 18 -24.16 -21.38 -12.38
C LYS A 18 -24.28 -19.94 -11.84
N PRO A 19 -25.18 -19.59 -10.90
CA PRO A 19 -25.30 -18.23 -10.38
C PRO A 19 -24.10 -17.84 -9.49
N ILE A 20 -23.55 -18.80 -8.73
CA ILE A 20 -22.39 -18.56 -7.87
C ILE A 20 -21.16 -18.31 -8.75
N TYR A 21 -20.96 -19.11 -9.78
CA TYR A 21 -19.86 -18.97 -10.73
C TYR A 21 -19.95 -17.65 -11.52
N SER A 22 -21.15 -17.24 -11.94
CA SER A 22 -21.36 -15.97 -12.64
C SER A 22 -21.09 -14.75 -11.74
N ILE A 23 -21.41 -14.81 -10.44
CA ILE A 23 -21.14 -13.73 -9.49
C ILE A 23 -19.63 -13.61 -9.21
N VAL A 24 -18.93 -14.72 -9.09
CA VAL A 24 -17.49 -14.76 -8.84
C VAL A 24 -16.69 -14.26 -10.05
N LEU A 25 -17.08 -14.62 -11.27
CA LEU A 25 -16.42 -14.21 -12.49
C LEU A 25 -16.85 -12.83 -13.01
N SER A 26 -18.08 -12.36 -12.73
CA SER A 26 -18.59 -11.08 -13.22
C SER A 26 -17.84 -9.86 -12.68
N ARG A 27 -16.97 -10.05 -11.71
CA ARG A 27 -16.16 -8.99 -11.16
C ARG A 27 -14.95 -8.61 -12.02
N ASN A 28 -14.54 -9.45 -12.98
CA ASN A 28 -13.33 -9.21 -13.77
C ASN A 28 -13.35 -9.55 -15.27
N VAL A 29 -14.40 -10.16 -15.85
CA VAL A 29 -14.35 -10.61 -17.26
C VAL A 29 -15.72 -10.56 -17.96
N HIS A 30 -15.73 -10.29 -19.26
CA HIS A 30 -16.89 -10.27 -20.16
C HIS A 30 -17.75 -11.53 -20.05
N THR A 31 -18.94 -11.37 -19.49
CA THR A 31 -19.81 -12.45 -18.99
C THR A 31 -20.36 -13.39 -20.08
N GLN A 32 -20.41 -12.98 -21.32
CA GLN A 32 -21.04 -13.74 -22.40
C GLN A 32 -20.10 -14.77 -23.05
N GLU A 33 -18.85 -14.44 -23.24
CA GLU A 33 -17.83 -15.38 -23.75
C GLU A 33 -17.62 -16.56 -22.82
N ILE A 34 -17.61 -16.29 -21.51
CA ILE A 34 -17.42 -17.33 -20.47
C ILE A 34 -18.63 -18.27 -20.38
N LEU A 35 -19.85 -17.77 -20.57
CA LEU A 35 -21.05 -18.58 -20.53
C LEU A 35 -21.13 -19.59 -21.68
N ASP A 36 -20.59 -19.25 -22.85
CA ASP A 36 -20.54 -20.15 -24.00
C ASP A 36 -19.38 -21.17 -23.87
N GLU A 37 -18.27 -20.77 -23.27
CA GLU A 37 -17.16 -21.68 -22.98
C GLU A 37 -17.48 -22.70 -21.86
N LEU A 38 -18.32 -22.31 -20.88
CA LEU A 38 -18.79 -23.18 -19.79
C LEU A 38 -19.79 -24.25 -20.22
N LYS A 39 -20.40 -24.11 -21.40
CA LYS A 39 -21.33 -25.14 -21.93
C LYS A 39 -20.63 -26.43 -22.34
N ASP A 40 -19.35 -26.35 -22.68
CA ASP A 40 -18.57 -27.45 -23.24
C ASP A 40 -17.55 -28.08 -22.28
N LYS A 41 -17.22 -27.39 -21.16
CA LYS A 41 -16.20 -27.88 -20.21
C LYS A 41 -16.76 -28.84 -19.17
N HIS A 42 -16.09 -29.95 -18.99
CA HIS A 42 -16.37 -30.96 -17.96
C HIS A 42 -16.16 -30.37 -16.55
N VAL A 43 -16.92 -30.85 -15.56
CA VAL A 43 -16.92 -30.36 -14.15
C VAL A 43 -15.51 -30.40 -13.50
N GLU A 44 -14.65 -31.31 -13.96
CA GLU A 44 -13.25 -31.41 -13.51
C GLU A 44 -12.42 -30.15 -13.81
N ASN A 45 -12.57 -29.56 -15.00
CA ASN A 45 -11.85 -28.34 -15.36
C ASN A 45 -12.30 -27.13 -14.52
N ILE A 46 -13.57 -27.10 -14.09
CA ILE A 46 -14.10 -26.04 -13.22
C ILE A 46 -13.46 -26.07 -11.84
N SER A 47 -13.17 -27.24 -11.30
CA SER A 47 -12.51 -27.39 -10.01
C SER A 47 -11.06 -26.84 -10.03
N GLU A 48 -10.32 -27.13 -11.10
CA GLU A 48 -8.95 -26.62 -11.28
C GLU A 48 -8.93 -25.09 -11.45
N GLU A 49 -9.86 -24.54 -12.25
CA GLU A 49 -9.97 -23.09 -12.45
C GLU A 49 -10.34 -22.35 -11.15
N LEU A 50 -11.26 -22.92 -10.35
CA LEU A 50 -11.63 -22.35 -9.04
C LEU A 50 -10.46 -22.40 -8.05
N THR A 51 -9.69 -23.47 -8.06
CA THR A 51 -8.51 -23.60 -7.19
C THR A 51 -7.44 -22.59 -7.59
N ALA A 52 -7.14 -22.46 -8.88
CA ALA A 52 -6.19 -21.48 -9.39
C ALA A 52 -6.64 -20.03 -9.12
N TRP A 53 -7.94 -19.75 -9.24
CA TRP A 53 -8.50 -18.46 -8.91
C TRP A 53 -8.39 -18.16 -7.39
N ALA A 54 -8.71 -19.13 -6.54
CA ALA A 54 -8.59 -18.99 -5.09
C ALA A 54 -7.14 -18.71 -4.68
N ASP A 55 -6.17 -19.46 -5.22
CA ASP A 55 -4.75 -19.26 -4.95
C ASP A 55 -4.26 -17.87 -5.41
N THR A 56 -4.72 -17.42 -6.58
CA THR A 56 -4.39 -16.08 -7.09
C THR A 56 -4.98 -14.98 -6.21
N ASN A 57 -6.24 -15.15 -5.78
CA ASN A 57 -6.92 -14.20 -4.92
C ASN A 57 -6.30 -14.13 -3.52
N ASP A 58 -5.89 -15.28 -2.96
CA ASP A 58 -5.21 -15.34 -1.67
C ASP A 58 -3.84 -14.65 -1.72
N LYS A 59 -3.09 -14.81 -2.81
CA LYS A 59 -1.83 -14.08 -3.05
C LYS A 59 -2.05 -12.58 -3.16
N GLU A 60 -3.10 -12.14 -3.84
CA GLU A 60 -3.44 -10.72 -3.96
C GLU A 60 -3.86 -10.12 -2.62
N ILE A 61 -4.69 -10.85 -1.86
CA ILE A 61 -5.09 -10.45 -0.49
C ILE A 61 -3.86 -10.35 0.42
N ALA A 62 -2.94 -11.32 0.35
CA ALA A 62 -1.71 -11.30 1.12
C ALA A 62 -0.86 -10.07 0.77
N ARG A 63 -0.68 -9.77 -0.52
CA ARG A 63 0.04 -8.58 -0.99
C ARG A 63 -0.62 -7.27 -0.54
N LEU A 64 -1.95 -7.19 -0.61
CA LEU A 64 -2.68 -6.00 -0.16
C LEU A 64 -2.52 -5.80 1.35
N LYS A 65 -2.58 -6.86 2.15
CA LYS A 65 -2.35 -6.81 3.60
C LYS A 65 -0.93 -6.37 3.94
N GLU A 66 0.06 -6.86 3.22
CA GLU A 66 1.47 -6.46 3.38
C GLU A 66 1.63 -4.97 3.07
N THR A 67 1.09 -4.51 1.95
CA THR A 67 1.10 -3.10 1.55
C THR A 67 0.40 -2.21 2.57
N GLU A 68 -0.75 -2.64 3.10
CA GLU A 68 -1.48 -1.91 4.15
C GLU A 68 -0.67 -1.86 5.46
N SER A 69 -0.05 -2.97 5.85
CA SER A 69 0.81 -3.03 7.03
C SER A 69 2.01 -2.10 6.89
N PHE A 70 2.68 -2.14 5.75
CA PHE A 70 3.79 -1.22 5.44
C PHE A 70 3.36 0.23 5.53
N ARG A 71 2.20 0.58 4.94
CA ARG A 71 1.66 1.94 4.97
C ARG A 71 1.35 2.40 6.40
N LYS A 72 0.76 1.54 7.24
CA LYS A 72 0.50 1.85 8.66
C LYS A 72 1.79 2.09 9.43
N GLN A 73 2.78 1.23 9.24
CA GLN A 73 4.09 1.37 9.89
C GLN A 73 4.80 2.64 9.41
N TYR A 74 4.79 2.92 8.12
CA TYR A 74 5.36 4.13 7.54
C TYR A 74 4.74 5.40 8.14
N LEU A 75 3.41 5.50 8.17
CA LEU A 75 2.70 6.64 8.78
C LEU A 75 3.02 6.78 10.28
N GLY A 76 3.15 5.67 11.00
CA GLY A 76 3.57 5.66 12.40
C GLY A 76 4.98 6.22 12.59
N ASN A 77 5.93 5.82 11.76
CA ASN A 77 7.30 6.30 11.78
C ASN A 77 7.38 7.80 11.45
N VAL A 78 6.67 8.25 10.41
CA VAL A 78 6.59 9.67 10.04
C VAL A 78 6.02 10.50 11.19
N ALA A 79 4.92 10.06 11.80
CA ALA A 79 4.34 10.76 12.94
C ALA A 79 5.34 10.87 14.10
N HIS A 80 6.12 9.83 14.36
CA HIS A 80 7.14 9.84 15.41
C HIS A 80 8.30 10.78 15.08
N GLU A 81 8.78 10.77 13.83
CA GLU A 81 9.85 11.66 13.35
C GLU A 81 9.44 13.13 13.39
N LEU A 82 8.18 13.45 13.09
CA LEU A 82 7.65 14.81 13.19
C LEU A 82 7.45 15.27 14.64
N LYS A 83 7.04 14.37 15.53
CA LYS A 83 6.71 14.68 16.92
C LYS A 83 7.93 15.20 17.70
N THR A 84 9.09 14.62 17.50
CA THR A 84 10.33 14.97 18.21
C THR A 84 10.75 16.44 17.97
N PRO A 85 10.94 16.93 16.74
CA PRO A 85 11.28 18.32 16.51
C PRO A 85 10.19 19.30 16.97
N ILE A 86 8.90 18.92 16.84
CA ILE A 86 7.78 19.76 17.31
C ILE A 86 7.88 19.98 18.83
N PHE A 87 8.05 18.93 19.62
CA PHE A 87 8.19 19.07 21.07
C PHE A 87 9.47 19.81 21.47
N ASN A 88 10.57 19.63 20.73
CA ASN A 88 11.78 20.38 20.96
C ASN A 88 11.55 21.89 20.77
N ILE A 89 10.91 22.29 19.66
CA ILE A 89 10.55 23.69 19.40
C ILE A 89 9.65 24.23 20.51
N GLN A 90 8.62 23.48 20.87
CA GLN A 90 7.71 23.87 21.94
C GLN A 90 8.46 24.08 23.26
N GLY A 91 9.34 23.15 23.63
CA GLY A 91 10.14 23.25 24.84
C GLY A 91 11.09 24.47 24.84
N TYR A 92 11.75 24.74 23.71
CA TYR A 92 12.63 25.90 23.57
C TYR A 92 11.84 27.21 23.68
N ILE A 93 10.69 27.31 23.00
CA ILE A 93 9.81 28.48 23.07
C ILE A 93 9.28 28.67 24.49
N SER A 94 8.82 27.62 25.16
CA SER A 94 8.36 27.71 26.55
C SER A 94 9.45 28.22 27.48
N THR A 95 10.69 27.71 27.35
CA THR A 95 11.82 28.17 28.17
C THR A 95 12.14 29.65 27.94
N LEU A 96 12.04 30.12 26.70
CA LEU A 96 12.23 31.53 26.37
C LEU A 96 11.16 32.41 26.99
N LEU A 97 9.88 31.98 26.93
CA LEU A 97 8.75 32.70 27.51
C LEU A 97 8.79 32.71 29.05
N ASP A 98 9.34 31.66 29.67
CA ASP A 98 9.48 31.52 31.14
C ASP A 98 10.70 32.31 31.72
N GLY A 99 11.17 33.32 31.00
CA GLY A 99 12.25 34.23 31.44
C GLY A 99 13.59 34.03 30.73
N GLY A 100 13.70 33.04 29.84
CA GLY A 100 14.90 32.80 29.05
C GLY A 100 15.18 33.88 27.99
N LEU A 101 14.20 34.73 27.69
CA LEU A 101 14.39 35.88 26.77
C LEU A 101 15.31 36.98 27.34
N GLU A 102 15.25 37.18 28.65
CA GLU A 102 16.06 38.18 29.37
C GLU A 102 17.48 37.68 29.67
N ASP A 103 17.78 36.37 29.43
CA ASP A 103 19.09 35.77 29.62
C ASP A 103 19.84 35.66 28.31
N ASP A 104 20.80 36.50 28.10
CA ASP A 104 21.63 36.58 26.88
C ASP A 104 22.40 35.29 26.57
N LEU A 105 22.67 34.44 27.59
CA LEU A 105 23.31 33.14 27.40
C LEU A 105 22.37 32.06 26.86
N ILE A 106 21.09 32.24 27.15
CA ILE A 106 20.03 31.25 26.86
C ILE A 106 19.27 31.62 25.58
N ASN A 107 18.87 32.90 25.44
CA ASN A 107 17.93 33.32 24.41
C ASN A 107 18.41 32.93 22.99
N ARG A 108 19.61 33.31 22.61
CA ARG A 108 20.19 33.02 21.30
C ARG A 108 20.35 31.51 21.07
N LYS A 109 20.85 30.81 22.08
CA LYS A 109 21.07 29.35 22.01
C LYS A 109 19.76 28.56 21.79
N TYR A 110 18.66 28.96 22.43
CA TYR A 110 17.38 28.27 22.29
C TYR A 110 16.71 28.64 20.97
N LEU A 111 16.84 29.88 20.48
CA LEU A 111 16.39 30.24 19.14
C LEU A 111 17.08 29.44 18.06
N GLU A 112 18.42 29.33 18.11
CA GLU A 112 19.23 28.54 17.17
C GLU A 112 18.84 27.03 17.20
N ARG A 113 18.50 26.51 18.39
CA ARG A 113 18.01 25.12 18.52
C ARG A 113 16.61 24.94 17.95
N ALA A 114 15.73 25.93 18.13
CA ALA A 114 14.40 25.91 17.53
C ALA A 114 14.49 25.96 16.00
N GLU A 115 15.35 26.83 15.45
CA GLU A 115 15.64 26.93 14.02
C GLU A 115 16.11 25.59 13.43
N LYS A 116 17.11 24.94 14.05
CA LYS A 116 17.57 23.60 13.62
C LYS A 116 16.47 22.53 13.65
N SER A 117 15.53 22.64 14.59
CA SER A 117 14.41 21.72 14.66
C SER A 117 13.38 21.98 13.55
N ILE A 118 13.23 23.24 13.12
CA ILE A 118 12.42 23.63 11.95
C ILE A 118 13.07 23.11 10.67
N ASP A 119 14.38 23.29 10.49
CA ASP A 119 15.10 22.77 9.33
C ASP A 119 14.88 21.26 9.18
N ARG A 120 14.98 20.51 10.29
CA ARG A 120 14.69 19.08 10.28
C ARG A 120 13.25 18.76 9.88
N LEU A 121 12.25 19.55 10.29
CA LEU A 121 10.86 19.38 9.85
C LEU A 121 10.73 19.60 8.33
N ILE A 122 11.41 20.61 7.80
CA ILE A 122 11.42 20.90 6.37
C ILE A 122 12.02 19.71 5.59
N ASP A 123 13.13 19.14 6.07
CA ASP A 123 13.74 17.96 5.45
C ASP A 123 12.76 16.77 5.42
N ILE A 124 12.10 16.47 6.53
CA ILE A 124 11.11 15.39 6.60
C ILE A 124 9.96 15.62 5.61
N VAL A 125 9.46 16.86 5.50
CA VAL A 125 8.39 17.20 4.55
C VAL A 125 8.84 17.02 3.10
N ASN A 126 10.08 17.43 2.76
CA ASN A 126 10.66 17.25 1.43
C ASN A 126 10.83 15.76 1.08
N ASP A 127 11.26 14.94 2.03
CA ASP A 127 11.37 13.50 1.86
C ASP A 127 10.01 12.87 1.58
N LEU A 128 8.96 13.27 2.33
CA LEU A 128 7.58 12.84 2.13
C LEU A 128 7.04 13.22 0.74
N ASP A 129 7.31 14.45 0.29
CA ASP A 129 6.91 14.92 -1.04
C ASP A 129 7.60 14.08 -2.14
N THR A 130 8.88 13.79 -1.94
CA THR A 130 9.66 12.94 -2.87
C THR A 130 9.09 11.52 -2.95
N ILE A 131 8.79 10.90 -1.82
CA ILE A 131 8.17 9.56 -1.75
C ILE A 131 6.79 9.58 -2.42
N SER A 132 5.96 10.58 -2.12
CA SER A 132 4.64 10.73 -2.73
C SER A 132 4.69 10.85 -4.26
N LYS A 133 5.67 11.60 -4.79
CA LYS A 133 5.90 11.71 -6.22
C LYS A 133 6.34 10.40 -6.86
N LEU A 134 7.17 9.62 -6.19
CA LEU A 134 7.61 8.30 -6.65
C LEU A 134 6.44 7.30 -6.66
N GLU A 135 5.62 7.27 -5.61
CA GLU A 135 4.45 6.39 -5.52
C GLU A 135 3.39 6.69 -6.58
N SER A 136 3.22 7.97 -6.91
CA SER A 136 2.23 8.39 -7.92
C SER A 136 2.66 8.13 -9.37
N ASN A 137 3.82 7.52 -9.63
CA ASN A 137 4.43 7.38 -10.95
C ASN A 137 4.56 8.71 -11.74
N MET A 138 4.46 9.85 -11.07
CA MET A 138 4.63 11.17 -11.71
C MET A 138 6.10 11.47 -12.03
N THR A 139 7.03 10.78 -11.36
CA THR A 139 8.46 10.96 -11.61
C THR A 139 8.91 9.98 -12.67
N ARG A 140 9.13 10.47 -13.90
CA ARG A 140 9.86 9.70 -14.93
C ARG A 140 11.33 9.61 -14.50
N LEU A 141 11.76 8.44 -14.06
CA LEU A 141 13.16 8.18 -13.78
C LEU A 141 13.96 8.33 -15.08
N LYS A 142 14.87 9.29 -15.09
CA LYS A 142 15.82 9.45 -16.18
C LYS A 142 16.99 8.51 -15.92
N MET A 143 17.09 7.44 -16.71
CA MET A 143 18.20 6.51 -16.60
C MET A 143 19.43 7.13 -17.27
N GLU A 144 20.44 7.43 -16.45
CA GLU A 144 21.73 7.94 -16.90
C GLU A 144 22.84 6.98 -16.47
N SER A 145 23.78 6.71 -17.36
CA SER A 145 24.96 5.95 -16.99
C SER A 145 25.94 6.90 -16.28
N PHE A 146 26.41 6.51 -15.11
CA PHE A 146 27.38 7.29 -14.33
C PHE A 146 28.53 6.38 -13.87
N ASP A 147 29.72 6.98 -13.70
CA ASP A 147 30.89 6.30 -13.17
C ASP A 147 30.86 6.29 -11.63
N ILE A 148 30.59 5.12 -11.03
CA ILE A 148 30.53 4.96 -9.59
C ILE A 148 31.89 5.20 -8.92
N ALA A 149 33.01 4.95 -9.62
CA ALA A 149 34.35 5.20 -9.09
C ALA A 149 34.68 6.68 -9.01
N ALA A 150 34.05 7.51 -9.84
CA ALA A 150 34.19 8.98 -9.78
C ALA A 150 33.43 9.61 -8.61
N MET A 151 32.35 8.95 -8.10
CA MET A 151 31.56 9.45 -6.97
C MET A 151 32.19 9.15 -5.60
N THR A 152 33.15 8.21 -5.52
CA THR A 152 33.77 7.79 -4.25
C THR A 152 35.15 8.42 -4.01
N ARG A 153 35.56 9.38 -4.82
CA ARG A 153 36.77 10.23 -4.64
C ARG A 153 36.41 11.61 -4.10
#